data_aa8aaa75cc5f9ee2e205edab58dd081f
#
_entry.id   aa8aaa75cc5f9ee2e205edab58dd081f
#
_cell.length_a   1.000
_cell.length_b   1.000
_cell.length_c   1.000
_cell.angle_alpha   90.00
_cell.angle_beta   90.00
_cell.angle_gamma   90.00
#
_symmetry.space_group_name_H-M   'P 1'
#
loop_
_entity.id
_entity.type
_entity.pdbx_description
1 polymer ?
#
loop_
_entity_poly.entity_id
_entity_poly.type
_entity_poly.pdbx_seq_one_letter_code
_entity_poly.pdbx_strand_id
1 'polypeptide(L)'
;TPLFIDKYNENIKFCSPVSGKIIDIVRGEKRRILDVIVEADSEISYEKMDVPLNEDLSREQIISIMLKSGVWPFIRQRPYDTIANPNDIPKAIFISSFSSAPISIDNDFALYGMDELFQKGLDYIVKLTKGKTHLNVSNNTNPSQIFINAKGVEINKISGPHPSGNVGVQINHIDPLNKDEVVWCINPQDVIVIARLFNDKKYDVSRIV
;
A
#
# COMPACT_ATOMS: atom_id res chain seq x y z
N THR A 1 11.20 -13.61 -6.57
CA THR A 1 11.58 -13.38 -7.96
C THR A 1 10.55 -12.50 -8.65
N PRO A 2 10.92 -11.38 -9.30
CA PRO A 2 9.97 -10.56 -10.04
C PRO A 2 9.47 -11.29 -11.29
N LEU A 3 8.17 -11.14 -11.58
CA LEU A 3 7.53 -11.63 -12.81
C LEU A 3 7.72 -10.67 -13.97
N PHE A 4 7.66 -9.38 -13.69
CA PHE A 4 7.89 -8.29 -14.64
C PHE A 4 8.28 -7.01 -13.90
N ILE A 5 8.69 -6.01 -14.66
CA ILE A 5 9.12 -4.69 -14.16
C ILE A 5 8.32 -3.59 -14.87
N ASP A 6 8.27 -2.41 -14.27
CA ASP A 6 7.70 -1.24 -14.93
C ASP A 6 8.61 -0.79 -16.07
N LYS A 7 8.01 -0.49 -17.23
CA LYS A 7 8.75 -0.09 -18.44
C LYS A 7 9.48 1.25 -18.27
N TYR A 8 8.92 2.14 -17.47
CA TYR A 8 9.44 3.50 -17.30
C TYR A 8 10.34 3.64 -16.07
N ASN A 9 10.27 2.66 -15.14
CA ASN A 9 11.14 2.61 -13.97
C ASN A 9 11.45 1.15 -13.62
N GLU A 10 12.56 0.64 -14.13
CA GLU A 10 12.98 -0.77 -13.97
C GLU A 10 13.20 -1.19 -12.49
N ASN A 11 13.33 -0.23 -11.58
CA ASN A 11 13.40 -0.53 -10.15
C ASN A 11 12.06 -0.98 -9.56
N ILE A 12 10.94 -0.64 -10.23
CA ILE A 12 9.61 -1.05 -9.80
C ILE A 12 9.34 -2.46 -10.29
N LYS A 13 9.29 -3.40 -9.37
CA LYS A 13 9.14 -4.83 -9.60
C LYS A 13 7.76 -5.30 -9.21
N PHE A 14 7.21 -6.22 -9.98
CA PHE A 14 5.98 -6.94 -9.68
C PHE A 14 6.34 -8.40 -9.42
N CYS A 15 6.21 -8.81 -8.17
CA CYS A 15 6.58 -10.14 -7.72
C CYS A 15 5.39 -11.10 -7.71
N SER A 16 5.69 -12.40 -7.75
CA SER A 16 4.66 -13.44 -7.63
C SER A 16 4.01 -13.40 -6.23
N PRO A 17 2.69 -13.48 -6.14
CA PRO A 17 1.99 -13.59 -4.86
C PRO A 17 2.13 -14.98 -4.20
N VAL A 18 2.61 -15.98 -4.96
CA VAL A 18 2.77 -17.37 -4.51
C VAL A 18 4.14 -17.89 -4.93
N SER A 19 4.67 -18.86 -4.20
CA SER A 19 5.78 -19.69 -4.67
C SER A 19 5.29 -20.71 -5.69
N GLY A 20 6.13 -21.05 -6.67
CA GLY A 20 5.74 -21.99 -7.71
C GLY A 20 6.51 -21.77 -9.00
N LYS A 21 5.98 -22.36 -10.08
CA LYS A 21 6.59 -22.36 -11.40
C LYS A 21 5.72 -21.61 -12.41
N ILE A 22 6.32 -20.73 -13.20
CA ILE A 22 5.63 -20.11 -14.35
C ILE A 22 5.40 -21.22 -15.38
N ILE A 23 4.13 -21.48 -15.70
CA ILE A 23 3.72 -22.49 -16.68
C ILE A 23 3.36 -21.89 -18.03
N ASP A 24 2.88 -20.63 -18.04
CA ASP A 24 2.55 -19.93 -19.28
C ASP A 24 2.64 -18.41 -19.14
N ILE A 25 2.86 -17.72 -20.26
CA ILE A 25 2.80 -16.27 -20.40
C ILE A 25 1.89 -15.94 -21.58
N VAL A 26 0.64 -15.62 -21.29
CA VAL A 26 -0.36 -15.27 -22.29
C VAL A 26 -0.05 -13.89 -22.87
N ARG A 27 0.02 -13.81 -24.20
CA ARG A 27 0.33 -12.58 -24.91
C ARG A 27 -0.79 -12.22 -25.87
N GLY A 28 -1.17 -10.95 -25.83
CA GLY A 28 -2.08 -10.33 -26.79
C GLY A 28 -1.35 -9.69 -28.00
N GLU A 29 -2.06 -8.83 -28.69
CA GLU A 29 -1.52 -8.08 -29.81
C GLU A 29 -0.23 -7.33 -29.44
N LYS A 30 0.68 -7.21 -30.42
CA LYS A 30 1.98 -6.52 -30.24
C LYS A 30 2.82 -7.06 -29.08
N ARG A 31 2.66 -8.38 -28.75
CA ARG A 31 3.35 -9.06 -27.64
C ARG A 31 3.04 -8.51 -26.25
N ARG A 32 1.95 -7.76 -26.07
CA ARG A 32 1.51 -7.29 -24.75
C ARG A 32 1.28 -8.50 -23.85
N ILE A 33 1.88 -8.50 -22.66
CA ILE A 33 1.60 -9.52 -21.65
C ILE A 33 0.19 -9.28 -21.14
N LEU A 34 -0.66 -10.30 -21.20
CA LEU A 34 -2.01 -10.29 -20.64
C LEU A 34 -2.02 -10.96 -19.29
N ASP A 35 -1.46 -12.20 -19.22
CA ASP A 35 -1.41 -12.96 -17.99
C ASP A 35 -0.05 -13.65 -17.84
N VAL A 36 0.34 -13.86 -16.59
CA VAL A 36 1.44 -14.72 -16.20
C VAL A 36 0.85 -15.82 -15.31
N ILE A 37 0.80 -17.06 -15.80
CA ILE A 37 0.18 -18.18 -15.11
C ILE A 37 1.25 -18.88 -14.28
N VAL A 38 1.01 -18.94 -12.97
CA VAL A 38 1.90 -19.60 -12.02
C VAL A 38 1.18 -20.82 -11.42
N GLU A 39 1.76 -21.98 -11.55
CA GLU A 39 1.37 -23.17 -10.81
C GLU A 39 1.97 -23.05 -9.41
N ALA A 40 1.10 -22.88 -8.41
CA ALA A 40 1.54 -22.68 -7.03
C ALA A 40 2.05 -23.99 -6.42
N ASP A 41 3.07 -23.89 -5.58
CA ASP A 41 3.52 -25.03 -4.77
C ASP A 41 2.43 -25.46 -3.78
N SER A 42 2.41 -26.72 -3.40
CA SER A 42 1.48 -27.26 -2.40
C SER A 42 1.63 -26.58 -1.03
N GLU A 43 2.84 -26.15 -0.71
CA GLU A 43 3.16 -25.35 0.46
C GLU A 43 3.83 -24.05 0.00
N ILE A 44 3.19 -22.92 0.30
CA ILE A 44 3.73 -21.61 -0.08
C ILE A 44 4.98 -21.30 0.74
N SER A 45 6.09 -21.05 0.04
CA SER A 45 7.35 -20.62 0.64
C SER A 45 7.63 -19.16 0.31
N TYR A 46 8.28 -18.48 1.23
CA TYR A 46 8.64 -17.06 1.07
C TYR A 46 10.14 -16.89 0.97
N GLU A 47 10.57 -16.10 -0.02
CA GLU A 47 11.96 -15.64 -0.08
C GLU A 47 12.24 -14.69 1.09
N LYS A 48 13.33 -14.94 1.84
CA LYS A 48 13.75 -14.01 2.89
C LYS A 48 14.29 -12.73 2.28
N MET A 49 13.71 -11.62 2.68
CA MET A 49 14.16 -10.29 2.28
C MET A 49 15.30 -9.82 3.20
N ASP A 50 16.29 -9.19 2.60
CA ASP A 50 17.39 -8.58 3.35
C ASP A 50 16.92 -7.23 3.93
N VAL A 51 16.27 -7.32 5.08
CA VAL A 51 15.81 -6.17 5.85
C VAL A 51 16.68 -6.04 7.10
N PRO A 52 17.35 -4.91 7.32
CA PRO A 52 18.15 -4.68 8.52
C PRO A 52 17.31 -4.87 9.79
N LEU A 53 17.98 -5.28 10.86
CA LEU A 53 17.35 -5.39 12.19
C LEU A 53 17.16 -4.03 12.88
N ASN A 54 17.75 -2.98 12.32
CA ASN A 54 17.65 -1.64 12.87
C ASN A 54 16.29 -1.03 12.55
N GLU A 55 15.54 -0.63 13.56
CA GLU A 55 14.23 0.02 13.42
C GLU A 55 14.34 1.48 12.94
N ASP A 56 15.52 2.09 13.04
CA ASP A 56 15.75 3.48 12.62
C ASP A 56 16.27 3.56 11.18
N LEU A 57 15.43 3.13 10.24
CA LEU A 57 15.72 3.22 8.81
C LEU A 57 15.43 4.64 8.30
N SER A 58 16.33 5.14 7.42
CA SER A 58 16.08 6.37 6.68
C SER A 58 15.03 6.15 5.60
N ARG A 59 14.46 7.25 5.11
CA ARG A 59 13.50 7.24 3.99
C ARG A 59 14.06 6.48 2.78
N GLU A 60 15.30 6.74 2.40
CA GLU A 60 15.97 6.15 1.25
C GLU A 60 16.16 4.63 1.42
N GLN A 61 16.47 4.20 2.65
CA GLN A 61 16.59 2.77 2.96
C GLN A 61 15.23 2.08 2.87
N ILE A 62 14.17 2.69 3.42
CA ILE A 62 12.79 2.17 3.32
C ILE A 62 12.39 2.02 1.85
N ILE A 63 12.55 3.05 1.03
CA ILE A 63 12.26 3.03 -0.40
C ILE A 63 13.04 1.91 -1.10
N SER A 64 14.35 1.82 -0.85
CA SER A 64 15.21 0.79 -1.45
C SER A 64 14.73 -0.63 -1.13
N ILE A 65 14.36 -0.89 0.13
CA ILE A 65 13.84 -2.19 0.58
C ILE A 65 12.50 -2.49 -0.11
N MET A 66 11.58 -1.52 -0.15
CA MET A 66 10.27 -1.68 -0.77
C MET A 66 10.35 -1.91 -2.28
N LEU A 67 11.29 -1.25 -2.98
CA LEU A 67 11.55 -1.48 -4.41
C LEU A 67 12.13 -2.86 -4.67
N LYS A 68 13.12 -3.29 -3.87
CA LYS A 68 13.74 -4.61 -4.01
C LYS A 68 12.76 -5.75 -3.74
N SER A 69 11.87 -5.57 -2.77
CA SER A 69 10.90 -6.60 -2.37
C SER A 69 9.68 -6.71 -3.30
N GLY A 70 9.41 -5.70 -4.14
CA GLY A 70 8.20 -5.65 -4.96
C GLY A 70 6.96 -5.10 -4.24
N VAL A 71 7.11 -4.51 -3.05
CA VAL A 71 6.00 -3.92 -2.29
C VAL A 71 5.69 -2.49 -2.77
N TRP A 72 6.66 -1.82 -3.42
CA TRP A 72 6.49 -0.44 -3.87
C TRP A 72 5.24 -0.16 -4.71
N PRO A 73 4.77 -1.02 -5.64
CA PRO A 73 3.57 -0.79 -6.44
C PRO A 73 2.27 -0.58 -5.67
N PHE A 74 2.22 -0.90 -4.39
CA PHE A 74 1.04 -0.65 -3.54
C PHE A 74 0.90 0.81 -3.13
N ILE A 75 1.92 1.64 -3.36
CA ILE A 75 1.83 3.08 -3.17
C ILE A 75 1.36 3.72 -4.47
N ARG A 76 0.20 4.38 -4.41
CA ARG A 76 -0.39 5.09 -5.54
C ARG A 76 -0.15 6.58 -5.41
N GLN A 77 0.11 7.25 -6.53
CA GLN A 77 0.36 8.70 -6.59
C GLN A 77 -0.80 9.42 -7.27
N ARG A 78 -1.32 10.44 -6.61
CA ARG A 78 -2.33 11.36 -7.16
C ARG A 78 -1.66 12.64 -7.68
N PRO A 79 -2.26 13.30 -8.68
CA PRO A 79 -3.66 13.20 -9.12
C PRO A 79 -3.98 12.07 -10.10
N TYR A 80 -3.01 11.45 -10.78
CA TYR A 80 -3.26 10.57 -11.93
C TYR A 80 -3.44 9.09 -11.58
N ASP A 81 -3.38 8.73 -10.30
CA ASP A 81 -3.48 7.35 -9.82
C ASP A 81 -2.47 6.38 -10.46
N THR A 82 -1.26 6.85 -10.62
CA THR A 82 -0.11 6.05 -11.07
C THR A 82 0.58 5.38 -9.88
N ILE A 83 1.49 4.45 -10.14
CA ILE A 83 2.43 3.99 -9.11
C ILE A 83 3.28 5.18 -8.69
N ALA A 84 3.53 5.31 -7.40
CA ALA A 84 4.32 6.41 -6.86
C ALA A 84 5.74 6.44 -7.44
N ASN A 85 6.18 7.61 -7.88
CA ASN A 85 7.57 7.78 -8.27
C ASN A 85 8.45 7.83 -7.01
N PRO A 86 9.39 6.89 -6.81
CA PRO A 86 10.21 6.84 -5.60
C PRO A 86 11.11 8.06 -5.39
N ASN A 87 11.35 8.84 -6.44
CA ASN A 87 12.16 10.06 -6.36
C ASN A 87 11.36 11.28 -5.90
N ASP A 88 10.02 11.24 -5.95
CA ASP A 88 9.17 12.33 -5.52
C ASP A 88 9.08 12.35 -3.98
N ILE A 89 8.90 13.54 -3.43
CA ILE A 89 8.56 13.72 -2.01
C ILE A 89 7.09 14.15 -1.99
N PRO A 90 6.17 13.29 -1.53
CA PRO A 90 4.77 13.66 -1.50
C PRO A 90 4.51 14.76 -0.47
N LYS A 91 3.58 15.67 -0.79
CA LYS A 91 3.07 16.68 0.12
C LYS A 91 2.47 16.04 1.39
N ALA A 92 1.73 14.95 1.20
CA ALA A 92 1.11 14.18 2.26
C ALA A 92 0.91 12.72 1.82
N ILE A 93 0.63 11.83 2.77
CA ILE A 93 0.20 10.46 2.52
C ILE A 93 -1.21 10.28 3.05
N PHE A 94 -2.08 9.62 2.28
CA PHE A 94 -3.47 9.36 2.64
C PHE A 94 -3.74 7.87 2.74
N ILE A 95 -4.35 7.46 3.85
CA ILE A 95 -4.83 6.12 4.11
C ILE A 95 -6.32 6.23 4.45
N SER A 96 -7.21 5.65 3.64
CA SER A 96 -8.64 5.67 3.93
C SER A 96 -9.09 4.31 4.43
N SER A 97 -9.57 4.25 5.68
CA SER A 97 -10.04 3.01 6.28
C SER A 97 -11.46 2.63 5.87
N PHE A 98 -12.19 3.50 5.18
CA PHE A 98 -13.55 3.20 4.74
C PHE A 98 -13.78 3.56 3.27
N SER A 99 -14.76 2.92 2.70
CA SER A 99 -15.30 3.27 1.39
C SER A 99 -16.82 3.52 1.48
N SER A 100 -17.31 4.41 0.64
CA SER A 100 -18.75 4.63 0.48
C SER A 100 -19.33 3.86 -0.73
N ALA A 101 -18.55 3.02 -1.39
CA ALA A 101 -18.99 2.18 -2.49
C ALA A 101 -19.85 1.01 -1.97
N PRO A 102 -20.92 0.59 -2.69
CA PRO A 102 -21.90 -0.39 -2.18
C PRO A 102 -21.31 -1.77 -1.83
N ILE A 103 -20.28 -2.20 -2.54
CA ILE A 103 -19.63 -3.52 -2.37
C ILE A 103 -18.15 -3.36 -2.05
N SER A 104 -17.83 -2.43 -1.17
CA SER A 104 -16.46 -2.25 -0.70
C SER A 104 -16.15 -3.18 0.47
N ILE A 105 -14.89 -3.48 0.62
CA ILE A 105 -14.41 -4.24 1.78
C ILE A 105 -14.64 -3.47 3.08
N ASP A 106 -15.02 -4.18 4.13
CA ASP A 106 -15.03 -3.68 5.50
C ASP A 106 -13.64 -3.82 6.10
N ASN A 107 -12.90 -2.72 6.17
CA ASN A 107 -11.55 -2.71 6.72
C ASN A 107 -11.52 -2.92 8.25
N ASP A 108 -12.59 -2.60 8.98
CA ASP A 108 -12.69 -2.88 10.41
C ASP A 108 -12.70 -4.41 10.65
N PHE A 109 -13.39 -5.14 9.79
CA PHE A 109 -13.39 -6.61 9.81
C PHE A 109 -12.08 -7.20 9.29
N ALA A 110 -11.61 -6.72 8.13
CA ALA A 110 -10.45 -7.27 7.44
C ALA A 110 -9.15 -7.16 8.23
N LEU A 111 -9.04 -6.14 9.10
CA LEU A 111 -7.85 -5.86 9.90
C LEU A 111 -8.03 -6.19 11.40
N TYR A 112 -9.12 -6.88 11.74
CA TYR A 112 -9.40 -7.24 13.12
C TYR A 112 -8.23 -8.03 13.75
N GLY A 113 -7.77 -7.55 14.91
CA GLY A 113 -6.66 -8.17 15.65
C GLY A 113 -5.27 -7.91 15.09
N MET A 114 -5.12 -6.99 14.13
CA MET A 114 -3.82 -6.64 13.52
C MET A 114 -3.27 -5.29 14.01
N ASP A 115 -3.65 -4.83 15.20
CA ASP A 115 -3.35 -3.49 15.72
C ASP A 115 -1.85 -3.19 15.75
N GLU A 116 -1.05 -4.09 16.31
CA GLU A 116 0.40 -3.92 16.41
C GLU A 116 1.07 -3.91 15.03
N LEU A 117 0.60 -4.79 14.14
CA LEU A 117 1.16 -4.90 12.80
C LEU A 117 0.82 -3.65 11.97
N PHE A 118 -0.41 -3.14 12.09
CA PHE A 118 -0.84 -1.91 11.42
C PHE A 118 0.00 -0.73 11.90
N GLN A 119 0.21 -0.59 13.22
CA GLN A 119 1.05 0.48 13.77
C GLN A 119 2.49 0.39 13.24
N LYS A 120 3.10 -0.81 13.22
CA LYS A 120 4.44 -1.00 12.64
C LYS A 120 4.51 -0.56 11.18
N GLY A 121 3.49 -0.87 10.39
CA GLY A 121 3.41 -0.40 9.00
C GLY A 121 3.36 1.13 8.90
N LEU A 122 2.55 1.76 9.75
CA LEU A 122 2.49 3.22 9.81
C LEU A 122 3.83 3.85 10.19
N ASP A 123 4.57 3.27 11.12
CA ASP A 123 5.87 3.80 11.58
C ASP A 123 6.91 3.88 10.43
N TYR A 124 6.81 3.02 9.42
CA TYR A 124 7.62 3.12 8.19
C TYR A 124 7.02 4.11 7.19
N ILE A 125 5.70 4.12 7.04
CA ILE A 125 5.01 4.97 6.05
C ILE A 125 5.18 6.45 6.39
N VAL A 126 5.09 6.83 7.66
CA VAL A 126 5.24 8.23 8.07
C VAL A 126 6.62 8.80 7.75
N LYS A 127 7.64 7.96 7.66
CA LYS A 127 9.00 8.36 7.26
C LYS A 127 9.14 8.64 5.76
N LEU A 128 8.15 8.29 4.94
CA LEU A 128 8.20 8.48 3.48
C LEU A 128 7.87 9.91 3.04
N THR A 129 7.29 10.73 3.92
CA THR A 129 6.99 12.13 3.65
C THR A 129 7.56 13.05 4.74
N LYS A 130 7.77 14.31 4.39
CA LYS A 130 8.04 15.37 5.35
C LYS A 130 6.76 16.08 5.79
N GLY A 131 5.66 15.81 5.12
CA GLY A 131 4.34 16.34 5.40
C GLY A 131 3.56 15.44 6.37
N LYS A 132 2.23 15.56 6.32
CA LYS A 132 1.34 14.79 7.17
C LYS A 132 1.00 13.43 6.56
N THR A 133 0.79 12.44 7.42
CA THR A 133 0.13 11.20 7.04
C THR A 133 -1.28 11.23 7.61
N HIS A 134 -2.28 11.21 6.72
CA HIS A 134 -3.69 11.26 7.08
C HIS A 134 -4.26 9.86 7.11
N LEU A 135 -4.91 9.51 8.22
CA LEU A 135 -5.70 8.30 8.37
C LEU A 135 -7.18 8.71 8.44
N ASN A 136 -7.92 8.45 7.37
CA ASN A 136 -9.30 8.84 7.25
C ASN A 136 -10.23 7.71 7.69
N VAL A 137 -11.10 8.00 8.65
CA VAL A 137 -12.04 7.05 9.24
C VAL A 137 -13.48 7.51 9.02
N SER A 138 -14.44 6.59 9.02
CA SER A 138 -15.85 6.95 8.97
C SER A 138 -16.28 7.66 10.25
N ASN A 139 -17.06 8.72 10.11
CA ASN A 139 -17.75 9.36 11.23
C ASN A 139 -19.19 8.82 11.43
N ASN A 140 -19.67 8.00 10.49
CA ASN A 140 -21.02 7.44 10.51
C ASN A 140 -21.10 6.10 11.27
N THR A 141 -19.96 5.48 11.54
CA THR A 141 -19.80 4.23 12.29
C THR A 141 -18.82 4.44 13.44
N ASN A 142 -18.74 3.48 14.35
CA ASN A 142 -17.66 3.44 15.34
C ASN A 142 -16.46 2.73 14.70
N PRO A 143 -15.45 3.46 14.22
CA PRO A 143 -14.28 2.83 13.61
C PRO A 143 -13.56 1.93 14.61
N SER A 144 -12.92 0.87 14.11
CA SER A 144 -12.14 -0.04 14.93
C SER A 144 -11.02 0.68 15.69
N GLN A 145 -10.70 0.13 16.88
CA GLN A 145 -9.62 0.64 17.74
C GLN A 145 -8.27 0.69 17.01
N ILE A 146 -8.03 -0.20 16.05
CA ILE A 146 -6.85 -0.21 15.21
C ILE A 146 -6.61 1.12 14.50
N PHE A 147 -7.70 1.81 14.08
CA PHE A 147 -7.57 3.09 13.38
C PHE A 147 -7.57 4.28 14.34
N ILE A 148 -8.41 4.26 15.38
CA ILE A 148 -8.54 5.42 16.28
C ILE A 148 -7.39 5.52 17.28
N ASN A 149 -6.68 4.43 17.56
CA ASN A 149 -5.51 4.40 18.44
C ASN A 149 -4.19 4.55 17.65
N ALA A 150 -4.23 4.67 16.32
CA ALA A 150 -3.05 4.81 15.48
C ALA A 150 -2.25 6.07 15.85
N LYS A 151 -0.94 5.91 15.96
CA LYS A 151 0.00 6.97 16.36
C LYS A 151 0.81 7.45 15.15
N GLY A 152 1.30 8.69 15.23
CA GLY A 152 2.13 9.29 14.18
C GLY A 152 1.36 9.75 12.95
N VAL A 153 0.03 9.66 12.96
CA VAL A 153 -0.87 10.04 11.87
C VAL A 153 -1.92 11.05 12.33
N GLU A 154 -2.44 11.82 11.39
CA GLU A 154 -3.57 12.73 11.63
C GLU A 154 -4.87 12.01 11.28
N ILE A 155 -5.70 11.73 12.31
CA ILE A 155 -6.96 11.03 12.13
C ILE A 155 -8.04 12.03 11.73
N ASN A 156 -8.64 11.82 10.55
CA ASN A 156 -9.73 12.63 10.05
C ASN A 156 -11.03 11.82 10.03
N LYS A 157 -12.08 12.37 10.63
CA LYS A 157 -13.41 11.79 10.62
C LYS A 157 -14.21 12.31 9.43
N ILE A 158 -14.58 11.42 8.54
CA ILE A 158 -15.27 11.75 7.28
C ILE A 158 -16.72 11.27 7.35
N SER A 159 -17.64 12.13 6.93
CA SER A 159 -19.07 11.81 6.79
C SER A 159 -19.58 12.34 5.46
N GLY A 160 -20.69 11.76 5.00
CA GLY A 160 -21.37 12.19 3.78
C GLY A 160 -21.83 11.01 2.91
N PRO A 161 -22.64 11.30 1.90
CA PRO A 161 -23.05 10.30 0.91
C PRO A 161 -21.86 9.91 0.02
N HIS A 162 -22.05 8.86 -0.80
CA HIS A 162 -21.11 8.57 -1.88
C HIS A 162 -20.95 9.81 -2.77
N PRO A 163 -19.71 10.23 -3.12
CA PRO A 163 -18.44 9.50 -3.02
C PRO A 163 -17.52 9.92 -1.85
N SER A 164 -18.05 10.26 -0.67
CA SER A 164 -17.22 10.69 0.48
C SER A 164 -16.12 9.69 0.88
N GLY A 165 -16.33 8.39 0.61
CA GLY A 165 -15.32 7.34 0.82
C GLY A 165 -14.24 7.28 -0.26
N ASN A 166 -14.34 8.06 -1.34
CA ASN A 166 -13.30 8.10 -2.36
C ASN A 166 -12.13 8.96 -1.87
N VAL A 167 -10.92 8.37 -1.86
CA VAL A 167 -9.72 9.06 -1.36
C VAL A 167 -9.42 10.36 -2.11
N GLY A 168 -9.72 10.45 -3.40
CA GLY A 168 -9.54 11.68 -4.17
C GLY A 168 -10.45 12.81 -3.69
N VAL A 169 -11.69 12.50 -3.27
CA VAL A 169 -12.60 13.47 -2.65
C VAL A 169 -12.07 13.90 -1.28
N GLN A 170 -11.60 12.94 -0.49
CA GLN A 170 -11.01 13.21 0.83
C GLN A 170 -9.78 14.12 0.72
N ILE A 171 -8.88 13.87 -0.21
CA ILE A 171 -7.71 14.72 -0.49
C ILE A 171 -8.16 16.15 -0.78
N ASN A 172 -9.14 16.33 -1.66
CA ASN A 172 -9.62 17.66 -2.04
C ASN A 172 -10.22 18.46 -0.88
N HIS A 173 -10.78 17.77 0.12
CA HIS A 173 -11.37 18.43 1.29
C HIS A 173 -10.40 18.65 2.44
N ILE A 174 -9.39 17.79 2.61
CA ILE A 174 -8.46 17.83 3.75
C ILE A 174 -7.21 18.63 3.41
N ASP A 175 -6.57 18.29 2.30
CA ASP A 175 -5.32 18.92 1.86
C ASP A 175 -5.25 18.92 0.33
N PRO A 176 -5.97 19.85 -0.34
CA PRO A 176 -6.08 19.89 -1.78
C PRO A 176 -4.74 20.09 -2.46
N LEU A 177 -4.59 19.43 -3.61
CA LEU A 177 -3.39 19.53 -4.44
C LEU A 177 -3.38 20.85 -5.22
N ASN A 178 -2.27 21.55 -5.17
CA ASN A 178 -1.94 22.62 -6.09
C ASN A 178 -1.22 22.05 -7.33
N LYS A 179 -0.97 22.92 -8.29
CA LYS A 179 -0.17 22.56 -9.46
C LYS A 179 1.21 22.04 -9.04
N ASP A 180 1.62 20.94 -9.68
CA ASP A 180 2.91 20.27 -9.48
C ASP A 180 3.09 19.58 -8.09
N GLU A 181 2.06 19.60 -7.23
CA GLU A 181 2.07 18.82 -6.01
C GLU A 181 1.58 17.39 -6.24
N VAL A 182 2.13 16.47 -5.47
CA VAL A 182 1.71 15.06 -5.45
C VAL A 182 1.42 14.61 -4.02
N VAL A 183 0.46 13.72 -3.87
CA VAL A 183 0.23 12.97 -2.63
C VAL A 183 0.26 11.48 -2.92
N TRP A 184 0.62 10.70 -1.92
CA TRP A 184 0.57 9.25 -2.04
C TRP A 184 -0.64 8.69 -1.30
N CYS A 185 -1.17 7.59 -1.83
CA CYS A 185 -2.31 6.88 -1.26
C CYS A 185 -1.92 5.42 -1.03
N ILE A 186 -2.30 4.89 0.12
CA ILE A 186 -2.03 3.51 0.51
C ILE A 186 -3.31 2.94 1.08
N ASN A 187 -3.70 1.72 0.67
CA ASN A 187 -4.85 1.06 1.27
C ASN A 187 -4.50 0.49 2.65
N PRO A 188 -5.45 0.38 3.58
CA PRO A 188 -5.19 -0.15 4.92
C PRO A 188 -4.59 -1.56 4.92
N GLN A 189 -5.02 -2.44 4.02
CA GLN A 189 -4.43 -3.78 3.91
C GLN A 189 -3.00 -3.75 3.34
N ASP A 190 -2.67 -2.73 2.53
CA ASP A 190 -1.30 -2.54 2.03
C ASP A 190 -0.35 -2.07 3.14
N VAL A 191 -0.86 -1.36 4.14
CA VAL A 191 -0.10 -1.05 5.37
C VAL A 191 0.34 -2.34 6.06
N ILE A 192 -0.53 -3.35 6.12
CA ILE A 192 -0.20 -4.67 6.68
C ILE A 192 0.86 -5.39 5.83
N VAL A 193 0.76 -5.33 4.50
CA VAL A 193 1.78 -5.91 3.60
C VAL A 193 3.14 -5.26 3.82
N ILE A 194 3.17 -3.93 3.95
CA ILE A 194 4.40 -3.18 4.26
C ILE A 194 4.94 -3.61 5.64
N ALA A 195 4.07 -3.72 6.65
CA ALA A 195 4.47 -4.16 7.98
C ALA A 195 5.09 -5.56 7.97
N ARG A 196 4.48 -6.52 7.28
CA ARG A 196 5.01 -7.90 7.14
C ARG A 196 6.38 -7.92 6.48
N LEU A 197 6.60 -7.06 5.47
CA LEU A 197 7.92 -6.93 4.84
C LEU A 197 9.00 -6.59 5.86
N PHE A 198 8.76 -5.58 6.70
CA PHE A 198 9.77 -5.11 7.65
C PHE A 198 9.86 -5.98 8.91
N ASN A 199 8.74 -6.51 9.40
CA ASN A 199 8.68 -7.32 10.61
C ASN A 199 9.08 -8.78 10.35
N ASP A 200 8.47 -9.41 9.34
CA ASP A 200 8.61 -10.84 9.06
C ASP A 200 9.65 -11.11 7.96
N LYS A 201 10.16 -10.06 7.33
CA LYS A 201 11.11 -10.10 6.20
C LYS A 201 10.60 -10.94 5.03
N LYS A 202 9.28 -10.82 4.76
CA LYS A 202 8.58 -11.60 3.74
C LYS A 202 7.74 -10.70 2.83
N TYR A 203 7.66 -11.09 1.57
CA TYR A 203 6.68 -10.56 0.64
C TYR A 203 5.40 -11.38 0.77
N ASP A 204 4.57 -11.04 1.75
CA ASP A 204 3.28 -11.69 1.98
C ASP A 204 2.16 -10.69 1.65
N VAL A 205 1.52 -10.92 0.51
CA VAL A 205 0.44 -10.08 -0.04
C VAL A 205 -0.95 -10.66 0.20
N SER A 206 -1.07 -11.66 1.07
CA SER A 206 -2.36 -12.22 1.43
C SER A 206 -3.28 -11.16 2.04
N ARG A 207 -4.54 -11.18 1.61
CA ARG A 207 -5.57 -10.21 1.99
C ARG A 207 -6.88 -10.91 2.30
N ILE A 208 -7.71 -10.23 3.08
CA ILE A 208 -9.11 -10.60 3.26
C ILE A 208 -9.94 -9.86 2.21
N VAL A 209 -10.82 -10.56 1.53
CA VAL A 209 -11.75 -10.06 0.49
C VAL A 209 -13.19 -10.35 0.87
#